data_140c272742dc339eea7f2e2c499e4f75
#
_entry.id   140c272742dc339eea7f2e2c499e4f75
#
_cell.length_a   1.000
_cell.length_b   1.000
_cell.length_c   1.000
_cell.angle_alpha   90.00
_cell.angle_beta   90.00
_cell.angle_gamma   90.00
#
_symmetry.space_group_name_H-M   'P 1'
#
loop_
_entity.id
_entity.type
_entity.pdbx_description
1 polymer ?
#
loop_
_entity_poly.entity_id
_entity_poly.type
_entity_poly.pdbx_seq_one_letter_code
_entity_poly.pdbx_strand_id
1 'polypeptide(L)'
;MRGALGGVEVVTSLRPVAEDDQADIQRWAGFAAGHMSRTHPLDADADRHAPASGLYWYVIVADGRDVGTVWVELPPGASEAVLGVFLCDASHLGRGLGTAAIELALAEFRADHPGLPVALRVRRANERAIACYRRAGFTVTGSGTKSLPSGETVPYYSMVLAPC
;
A
#
# COMPACT_ATOMS: atom_id res chain seq x y z
N MET A 1 23.62 6.16 3.39
CA MET A 1 24.57 5.36 4.16
C MET A 1 24.15 3.90 4.13
N ARG A 2 24.97 3.06 3.58
CA ARG A 2 24.68 1.65 3.41
C ARG A 2 25.03 0.91 4.68
N GLY A 3 24.04 0.47 5.42
CA GLY A 3 24.24 -0.46 6.51
C GLY A 3 24.51 -1.85 5.97
N ALA A 4 25.69 -2.08 5.49
CA ALA A 4 26.08 -3.41 5.00
C ALA A 4 26.55 -4.25 6.19
N LEU A 5 25.61 -4.84 6.90
CA LEU A 5 25.93 -5.92 7.82
C LEU A 5 25.47 -7.23 7.18
N GLY A 6 26.26 -7.72 6.23
CA GLY A 6 26.15 -9.09 5.72
C GLY A 6 24.87 -9.47 4.99
N GLY A 7 24.01 -8.51 4.64
CA GLY A 7 22.79 -8.75 3.91
C GLY A 7 22.92 -8.31 2.45
N VAL A 8 22.40 -9.11 1.52
CA VAL A 8 22.25 -8.70 0.13
C VAL A 8 21.21 -7.58 0.10
N GLU A 9 21.60 -6.41 -0.42
CA GLU A 9 20.67 -5.29 -0.63
C GLU A 9 19.61 -5.72 -1.64
N VAL A 10 18.33 -5.69 -1.25
CA VAL A 10 17.22 -6.02 -2.12
C VAL A 10 16.91 -4.81 -2.99
N VAL A 11 17.08 -4.95 -4.30
CA VAL A 11 16.71 -3.90 -5.26
C VAL A 11 15.20 -3.94 -5.44
N THR A 12 14.53 -2.87 -5.01
CA THR A 12 13.08 -2.72 -5.12
C THR A 12 12.76 -1.65 -6.16
N SER A 13 11.86 -1.96 -7.06
CA SER A 13 11.34 -1.03 -8.05
C SER A 13 9.83 -1.22 -8.21
N LEU A 14 9.19 -0.27 -8.89
CA LEU A 14 7.78 -0.35 -9.21
C LEU A 14 7.59 -0.43 -10.72
N ARG A 15 6.61 -1.21 -11.16
CA ARG A 15 6.12 -1.13 -12.53
C ARG A 15 4.60 -0.92 -12.52
N PRO A 16 4.06 -0.13 -13.46
CA PRO A 16 2.60 0.09 -13.51
C PRO A 16 1.83 -1.23 -13.67
N VAL A 17 0.72 -1.35 -12.94
CA VAL A 17 -0.18 -2.48 -13.10
C VAL A 17 -0.82 -2.45 -14.48
N ALA A 18 -0.78 -3.58 -15.18
CA ALA A 18 -1.47 -3.83 -16.42
C ALA A 18 -2.63 -4.79 -16.19
N GLU A 19 -3.54 -4.86 -17.14
CA GLU A 19 -4.69 -5.76 -17.07
C GLU A 19 -4.29 -7.21 -16.81
N ASP A 20 -3.18 -7.65 -17.39
CA ASP A 20 -2.65 -9.01 -17.24
C ASP A 20 -2.22 -9.35 -15.80
N ASP A 21 -2.03 -8.35 -14.95
CA ASP A 21 -1.58 -8.54 -13.56
C ASP A 21 -2.73 -8.90 -12.61
N GLN A 22 -3.97 -8.76 -13.04
CA GLN A 22 -5.14 -8.90 -12.16
C GLN A 22 -5.24 -10.28 -11.51
N ALA A 23 -4.95 -11.35 -12.23
CA ALA A 23 -5.02 -12.71 -11.70
C ALA A 23 -4.02 -12.91 -10.54
N ASP A 24 -2.80 -12.41 -10.69
CA ASP A 24 -1.77 -12.48 -9.67
C ASP A 24 -2.13 -11.63 -8.44
N ILE A 25 -2.59 -10.41 -8.68
CA ILE A 25 -2.99 -9.49 -7.60
C ILE A 25 -4.14 -10.08 -6.78
N GLN A 26 -5.14 -10.67 -7.42
CA GLN A 26 -6.25 -11.32 -6.72
C GLN A 26 -5.79 -12.50 -5.88
N ARG A 27 -4.85 -13.28 -6.39
CA ARG A 27 -4.26 -14.40 -5.64
C ARG A 27 -3.49 -13.89 -4.40
N TRP A 28 -2.71 -12.83 -4.54
CA TRP A 28 -1.99 -12.20 -3.42
C TRP A 28 -2.94 -11.57 -2.41
N ALA A 29 -4.04 -10.99 -2.87
CA ALA A 29 -5.07 -10.41 -2.01
C ALA A 29 -5.67 -11.46 -1.07
N GLY A 30 -5.79 -12.71 -1.50
CA GLY A 30 -6.24 -13.82 -0.65
C GLY A 30 -5.33 -14.04 0.56
N PHE A 31 -4.02 -13.94 0.38
CA PHE A 31 -3.07 -13.99 1.49
C PHE A 31 -3.20 -12.76 2.40
N ALA A 32 -3.33 -11.57 1.82
CA ALA A 32 -3.37 -10.32 2.57
C ALA A 32 -4.70 -10.08 3.31
N ALA A 33 -5.79 -10.71 2.90
CA ALA A 33 -7.15 -10.44 3.41
C ALA A 33 -7.28 -10.59 4.93
N GLY A 34 -6.52 -11.51 5.55
CA GLY A 34 -6.49 -11.70 7.00
C GLY A 34 -5.83 -10.54 7.77
N HIS A 35 -5.11 -9.67 7.11
CA HIS A 35 -4.30 -8.62 7.72
C HIS A 35 -4.66 -7.21 7.28
N MET A 36 -5.40 -7.07 6.19
CA MET A 36 -5.66 -5.80 5.54
C MET A 36 -7.11 -5.37 5.68
N SER A 37 -7.34 -4.07 5.81
CA SER A 37 -8.68 -3.50 5.74
C SER A 37 -9.19 -3.41 4.30
N ARG A 38 -8.29 -3.39 3.34
CA ARG A 38 -8.60 -3.30 1.91
C ARG A 38 -7.47 -3.94 1.11
N THR A 39 -7.83 -4.72 0.10
CA THR A 39 -6.89 -5.48 -0.74
C THR A 39 -6.91 -5.04 -2.21
N HIS A 40 -7.61 -3.96 -2.52
CA HIS A 40 -7.68 -3.40 -3.88
C HIS A 40 -8.04 -1.92 -3.80
N PRO A 41 -7.79 -1.14 -4.85
CA PRO A 41 -8.24 0.25 -4.94
C PRO A 41 -9.75 0.41 -4.75
N LEU A 42 -10.19 1.61 -4.41
CA LEU A 42 -11.60 1.92 -4.16
C LEU A 42 -12.47 1.80 -5.41
N ASP A 43 -11.90 2.09 -6.57
CA ASP A 43 -12.59 1.98 -7.84
C ASP A 43 -12.73 0.51 -8.22
N ALA A 44 -13.96 0.00 -8.16
CA ALA A 44 -14.25 -1.40 -8.48
C ALA A 44 -14.01 -1.74 -9.96
N ASP A 45 -14.04 -0.75 -10.84
CA ASP A 45 -13.83 -0.92 -12.28
C ASP A 45 -12.37 -0.72 -12.68
N ALA A 46 -11.51 -0.35 -11.74
CA ALA A 46 -10.09 -0.17 -12.01
C ALA A 46 -9.42 -1.52 -12.29
N ASP A 47 -8.79 -1.63 -13.44
CA ASP A 47 -8.07 -2.83 -13.86
C ASP A 47 -6.57 -2.61 -14.05
N ARG A 48 -6.11 -1.36 -13.98
CA ARG A 48 -4.72 -0.99 -14.25
C ARG A 48 -4.35 0.38 -13.67
N HIS A 49 -3.06 0.66 -13.70
CA HIS A 49 -2.51 1.97 -13.38
C HIS A 49 -3.10 3.04 -14.33
N ALA A 50 -3.67 4.08 -13.74
CA ALA A 50 -4.35 5.15 -14.49
C ALA A 50 -4.23 6.50 -13.75
N PRO A 51 -3.06 7.17 -13.78
CA PRO A 51 -2.85 8.44 -13.07
C PRO A 51 -3.82 9.55 -13.49
N ALA A 52 -4.23 9.57 -14.75
CA ALA A 52 -5.21 10.54 -15.26
C ALA A 52 -6.58 10.41 -14.57
N SER A 53 -6.90 9.23 -14.04
CA SER A 53 -8.10 8.96 -13.24
C SER A 53 -7.84 8.99 -11.73
N GLY A 54 -6.64 9.40 -11.30
CA GLY A 54 -6.25 9.47 -9.91
C GLY A 54 -5.73 8.16 -9.32
N LEU A 55 -5.49 7.12 -10.12
CA LEU A 55 -5.04 5.82 -9.65
C LEU A 55 -3.57 5.55 -10.02
N TYR A 56 -2.73 5.56 -9.01
CA TYR A 56 -1.30 5.23 -9.07
C TYR A 56 -1.13 3.81 -8.53
N TRP A 57 -1.16 2.83 -9.42
CA TRP A 57 -1.19 1.42 -9.03
C TRP A 57 -0.01 0.66 -9.63
N TYR A 58 0.79 0.04 -8.78
CA TYR A 58 2.06 -0.58 -9.17
C TYR A 58 2.17 -2.01 -8.68
N VAL A 59 2.86 -2.83 -9.46
CA VAL A 59 3.43 -4.09 -8.99
C VAL A 59 4.79 -3.77 -8.35
N ILE A 60 5.02 -4.34 -7.18
CA ILE A 60 6.31 -4.24 -6.49
C ILE A 60 7.22 -5.32 -7.04
N VAL A 61 8.37 -4.91 -7.56
CA VAL A 61 9.38 -5.81 -8.11
C VAL A 61 10.60 -5.79 -7.20
N ALA A 62 11.01 -6.97 -6.74
CA ALA A 62 12.20 -7.13 -5.90
C ALA A 62 13.09 -8.20 -6.53
N ASP A 63 14.34 -7.85 -6.83
CA ASP A 63 15.31 -8.75 -7.48
C ASP A 63 14.74 -9.42 -8.75
N GLY A 64 14.01 -8.65 -9.56
CA GLY A 64 13.44 -9.13 -10.81
C GLY A 64 12.17 -9.98 -10.68
N ARG A 65 11.58 -10.06 -9.49
CA ARG A 65 10.35 -10.83 -9.22
C ARG A 65 9.23 -9.94 -8.74
N ASP A 66 8.01 -10.24 -9.17
CA ASP A 66 6.80 -9.60 -8.69
C ASP A 66 6.48 -10.12 -7.27
N VAL A 67 6.49 -9.23 -6.28
CA VAL A 67 6.39 -9.62 -4.86
C VAL A 67 5.21 -8.97 -4.13
N GLY A 68 4.43 -8.15 -4.80
CA GLY A 68 3.28 -7.49 -4.18
C GLY A 68 2.76 -6.34 -5.01
N THR A 69 1.89 -5.55 -4.41
CA THR A 69 1.30 -4.38 -5.05
C THR A 69 1.17 -3.22 -4.07
N VAL A 70 1.23 -2.00 -4.60
CA VAL A 70 1.04 -0.76 -3.86
C VAL A 70 0.21 0.18 -4.73
N TRP A 71 -0.69 0.93 -4.10
CA TRP A 71 -1.45 1.96 -4.80
C TRP A 71 -1.63 3.21 -3.95
N VAL A 72 -1.74 4.33 -4.65
CA VAL A 72 -2.22 5.60 -4.09
C VAL A 72 -3.35 6.05 -4.99
N GLU A 73 -4.52 6.26 -4.43
CA GLU A 73 -5.71 6.63 -5.17
C GLU A 73 -6.29 7.94 -4.67
N LEU A 74 -6.54 8.85 -5.60
CA LEU A 74 -7.26 10.10 -5.36
C LEU A 74 -8.66 9.99 -5.98
N PRO A 75 -9.69 9.68 -5.18
CA PRO A 75 -11.06 9.68 -5.70
C PRO A 75 -11.47 11.04 -6.26
N PRO A 76 -12.33 11.10 -7.29
CA PRO A 76 -12.79 12.36 -7.86
C PRO A 76 -13.35 13.30 -6.79
N GLY A 77 -12.84 14.51 -6.72
CA GLY A 77 -13.29 15.54 -5.76
C GLY A 77 -12.80 15.34 -4.33
N ALA A 78 -11.99 14.33 -4.06
CA ALA A 78 -11.47 14.08 -2.72
C ALA A 78 -10.38 15.08 -2.34
N SER A 79 -10.31 15.40 -1.05
CA SER A 79 -9.29 16.30 -0.48
C SER A 79 -8.07 15.56 0.07
N GLU A 80 -8.11 14.22 0.05
CA GLU A 80 -6.99 13.35 0.44
C GLU A 80 -6.97 12.09 -0.42
N ALA A 81 -5.77 11.55 -0.64
CA ALA A 81 -5.61 10.27 -1.31
C ALA A 81 -5.63 9.11 -0.31
N VAL A 82 -5.80 7.90 -0.81
CA VAL A 82 -5.80 6.67 -0.01
C VAL A 82 -4.68 5.76 -0.48
N LEU A 83 -3.90 5.23 0.45
CA LEU A 83 -2.80 4.30 0.17
C LEU A 83 -3.15 2.90 0.62
N GLY A 84 -2.73 1.90 -0.19
CA GLY A 84 -2.76 0.50 0.17
C GLY A 84 -1.50 -0.20 -0.33
N VAL A 85 -1.06 -1.22 0.39
CA VAL A 85 0.10 -2.03 0.03
C VAL A 85 -0.04 -3.43 0.62
N PHE A 86 0.30 -4.44 -0.15
CA PHE A 86 0.47 -5.80 0.38
C PHE A 86 1.49 -6.59 -0.43
N LEU A 87 2.09 -7.58 0.22
CA LEU A 87 3.05 -8.50 -0.39
C LEU A 87 2.38 -9.82 -0.74
N CYS A 88 2.99 -10.57 -1.63
CA CYS A 88 2.39 -11.79 -2.19
C CYS A 88 2.32 -12.94 -1.19
N ASP A 89 3.25 -13.01 -0.22
CA ASP A 89 3.27 -14.04 0.80
C ASP A 89 4.13 -13.64 2.01
N ALA A 90 4.11 -14.49 3.05
CA ALA A 90 4.82 -14.24 4.30
C ALA A 90 6.34 -14.21 4.16
N SER A 91 6.91 -14.88 3.16
CA SER A 91 8.37 -14.95 2.97
C SER A 91 8.99 -13.61 2.62
N HIS A 92 8.19 -12.66 2.13
CA HIS A 92 8.63 -11.31 1.75
C HIS A 92 8.45 -10.29 2.86
N LEU A 93 7.79 -10.66 3.97
CA LEU A 93 7.58 -9.75 5.11
C LEU A 93 8.89 -9.51 5.88
N GLY A 94 8.99 -8.34 6.51
CA GLY A 94 10.14 -8.00 7.37
C GLY A 94 11.45 -7.71 6.63
N ARG A 95 11.40 -7.49 5.31
CA ARG A 95 12.58 -7.22 4.46
C ARG A 95 12.67 -5.78 3.98
N GLY A 96 11.79 -4.90 4.46
CA GLY A 96 11.76 -3.50 4.05
C GLY A 96 11.13 -3.24 2.69
N LEU A 97 10.54 -4.25 2.04
CA LEU A 97 9.95 -4.12 0.71
C LEU A 97 8.74 -3.20 0.70
N GLY A 98 7.88 -3.33 1.70
CA GLY A 98 6.69 -2.49 1.85
C GLY A 98 7.05 -1.02 2.04
N THR A 99 8.01 -0.72 2.91
CA THR A 99 8.48 0.66 3.13
C THR A 99 9.05 1.27 1.87
N ALA A 100 9.91 0.53 1.17
CA ALA A 100 10.50 0.99 -0.09
C ALA A 100 9.43 1.25 -1.16
N ALA A 101 8.46 0.35 -1.30
CA ALA A 101 7.37 0.48 -2.24
C ALA A 101 6.49 1.70 -1.95
N ILE A 102 6.16 1.93 -0.67
CA ILE A 102 5.38 3.10 -0.24
C ILE A 102 6.11 4.39 -0.60
N GLU A 103 7.39 4.49 -0.31
CA GLU A 103 8.20 5.68 -0.61
C GLU A 103 8.24 5.96 -2.10
N LEU A 104 8.42 4.94 -2.94
CA LEU A 104 8.44 5.07 -4.39
C LEU A 104 7.06 5.50 -4.94
N ALA A 105 5.98 4.89 -4.48
CA ALA A 105 4.63 5.23 -4.92
C ALA A 105 4.23 6.64 -4.49
N LEU A 106 4.59 7.05 -3.28
CA LEU A 106 4.34 8.40 -2.79
C LEU A 106 5.11 9.44 -3.61
N ALA A 107 6.34 9.16 -3.99
CA ALA A 107 7.13 10.06 -4.83
C ALA A 107 6.45 10.30 -6.18
N GLU A 108 5.95 9.26 -6.82
CA GLU A 108 5.21 9.38 -8.08
C GLU A 108 3.92 10.19 -7.90
N PHE A 109 3.12 9.88 -6.88
CA PHE A 109 1.89 10.60 -6.59
C PHE A 109 2.14 12.08 -6.28
N ARG A 110 3.13 12.38 -5.47
CA ARG A 110 3.44 13.74 -5.03
C ARG A 110 4.03 14.62 -6.12
N ALA A 111 4.63 14.02 -7.14
CA ALA A 111 5.07 14.77 -8.31
C ALA A 111 3.89 15.50 -9.00
N ASP A 112 2.72 14.84 -9.01
CA ASP A 112 1.50 15.40 -9.60
C ASP A 112 0.61 16.12 -8.59
N HIS A 113 0.65 15.74 -7.32
CA HIS A 113 -0.23 16.22 -6.25
C HIS A 113 0.54 16.60 -4.97
N PRO A 114 1.43 17.61 -5.02
CA PRO A 114 2.30 17.92 -3.88
C PRO A 114 1.58 18.45 -2.64
N GLY A 115 0.40 19.01 -2.80
CA GLY A 115 -0.36 19.64 -1.70
C GLY A 115 -1.39 18.75 -1.02
N LEU A 116 -1.48 17.46 -1.37
CA LEU A 116 -2.51 16.60 -0.84
C LEU A 116 -1.97 15.65 0.23
N PRO A 117 -2.71 15.47 1.36
CA PRO A 117 -2.40 14.43 2.32
C PRO A 117 -2.77 13.05 1.79
N VAL A 118 -2.15 12.02 2.34
CA VAL A 118 -2.44 10.62 2.02
C VAL A 118 -2.91 9.91 3.29
N ALA A 119 -4.03 9.24 3.23
CA ALA A 119 -4.63 8.52 4.34
C ALA A 119 -4.61 7.02 4.11
N LEU A 120 -4.69 6.27 5.18
CA LEU A 120 -4.89 4.82 5.14
C LEU A 120 -5.64 4.35 6.38
N ARG A 121 -6.16 3.14 6.32
CA ARG A 121 -6.67 2.39 7.46
C ARG A 121 -5.90 1.09 7.59
N VAL A 122 -5.58 0.73 8.83
CA VAL A 122 -4.82 -0.48 9.13
C VAL A 122 -5.45 -1.17 10.34
N ARG A 123 -5.56 -2.50 10.30
CA ARG A 123 -6.03 -3.26 11.46
C ARG A 123 -5.09 -3.04 12.64
N ARG A 124 -5.66 -2.80 13.83
CA ARG A 124 -4.87 -2.55 15.04
C ARG A 124 -3.94 -3.72 15.38
N ALA A 125 -4.34 -4.93 15.06
CA ALA A 125 -3.54 -6.13 15.28
C ALA A 125 -2.35 -6.26 14.30
N ASN A 126 -2.33 -5.49 13.21
CA ASN A 126 -1.27 -5.56 12.20
C ASN A 126 -0.10 -4.63 12.58
N GLU A 127 0.61 -4.99 13.65
CA GLU A 127 1.71 -4.20 14.21
C GLU A 127 2.84 -3.97 13.21
N ARG A 128 3.12 -4.94 12.36
CA ARG A 128 4.15 -4.85 11.33
C ARG A 128 3.83 -3.76 10.31
N ALA A 129 2.60 -3.72 9.82
CA ALA A 129 2.17 -2.69 8.88
C ALA A 129 2.17 -1.31 9.52
N ILE A 130 1.71 -1.19 10.77
CA ILE A 130 1.73 0.07 11.53
C ILE A 130 3.17 0.59 11.64
N ALA A 131 4.11 -0.26 11.98
CA ALA A 131 5.53 0.13 12.06
C ALA A 131 6.06 0.58 10.69
N CYS A 132 5.69 -0.11 9.62
CA CYS A 132 6.05 0.25 8.26
C CYS A 132 5.52 1.64 7.88
N TYR A 133 4.25 1.91 8.16
CA TYR A 133 3.64 3.21 7.86
C TYR A 133 4.25 4.34 8.69
N ARG A 134 4.55 4.11 9.95
CA ARG A 134 5.25 5.09 10.80
C ARG A 134 6.62 5.44 10.24
N ARG A 135 7.38 4.47 9.75
CA ARG A 135 8.67 4.71 9.10
C ARG A 135 8.54 5.59 7.85
N ALA A 136 7.43 5.44 7.13
CA ALA A 136 7.14 6.28 5.97
C ALA A 136 6.63 7.68 6.34
N GLY A 137 6.41 7.96 7.62
CA GLY A 137 6.00 9.27 8.12
C GLY A 137 4.51 9.40 8.47
N PHE A 138 3.73 8.33 8.36
CA PHE A 138 2.31 8.34 8.76
C PHE A 138 2.15 8.40 10.27
N THR A 139 1.13 9.12 10.72
CA THR A 139 0.75 9.21 12.13
C THR A 139 -0.69 8.77 12.33
N VAL A 140 -0.98 8.19 13.50
CA VAL A 140 -2.35 7.79 13.85
C VAL A 140 -3.18 9.04 14.12
N THR A 141 -4.32 9.17 13.44
CA THR A 141 -5.24 10.30 13.56
C THR A 141 -6.59 9.91 14.15
N GLY A 142 -6.88 8.62 14.23
CA GLY A 142 -8.15 8.14 14.75
C GLY A 142 -8.19 6.62 14.85
N SER A 143 -9.29 6.10 15.39
CA SER A 143 -9.54 4.67 15.49
C SER A 143 -11.03 4.39 15.31
N GLY A 144 -11.35 3.15 14.96
CA GLY A 144 -12.74 2.72 14.78
C GLY A 144 -12.82 1.20 14.70
N THR A 145 -14.00 0.71 14.36
CA THR A 145 -14.25 -0.70 14.11
C THR A 145 -14.93 -0.87 12.76
N LYS A 146 -14.57 -1.93 12.06
CA LYS A 146 -15.17 -2.31 10.78
C LYS A 146 -15.94 -3.62 10.97
N SER A 147 -17.17 -3.67 10.50
CA SER A 147 -17.95 -4.91 10.47
C SER A 147 -17.60 -5.70 9.20
N LEU A 148 -17.30 -6.99 9.39
CA LEU A 148 -17.09 -7.93 8.29
C LEU A 148 -18.43 -8.57 7.87
N PRO A 149 -18.52 -9.14 6.66
CA PRO A 149 -19.72 -9.86 6.22
C PRO A 149 -20.13 -11.01 7.16
N SER A 150 -19.18 -11.58 7.92
CA SER A 150 -19.43 -12.60 8.93
C SER A 150 -20.13 -12.09 10.19
N GLY A 151 -20.29 -10.76 10.34
CA GLY A 151 -20.79 -10.13 11.56
C GLY A 151 -19.71 -9.83 12.60
N GLU A 152 -18.48 -10.30 12.39
CA GLU A 152 -17.34 -9.99 13.23
C GLU A 152 -16.93 -8.52 13.05
N THR A 153 -16.49 -7.87 14.15
CA THR A 153 -15.96 -6.51 14.10
C THR A 153 -14.45 -6.53 14.27
N VAL A 154 -13.77 -5.69 13.47
CA VAL A 154 -12.31 -5.60 13.48
C VAL A 154 -11.91 -4.18 13.81
N PRO A 155 -11.13 -3.94 14.91
CA PRO A 155 -10.64 -2.61 15.22
C PRO A 155 -9.55 -2.19 14.25
N TYR A 156 -9.54 -0.90 13.86
CA TYR A 156 -8.54 -0.32 12.98
C TYR A 156 -8.06 1.04 13.50
N TYR A 157 -6.89 1.46 13.00
CA TYR A 157 -6.41 2.83 13.08
C TYR A 157 -6.55 3.52 11.73
N SER A 158 -6.91 4.81 11.78
CA SER A 158 -6.72 5.71 10.65
C SER A 158 -5.36 6.40 10.80
N MET A 159 -4.61 6.48 9.72
CA MET A 159 -3.30 7.13 9.69
C MET A 159 -3.26 8.11 8.52
N VAL A 160 -2.50 9.19 8.68
CA VAL A 160 -2.36 10.22 7.65
C VAL A 160 -0.89 10.63 7.53
N LEU A 161 -0.48 10.84 6.29
CA LEU A 161 0.77 11.48 5.93
C LEU A 161 0.45 12.89 5.45
N ALA A 162 0.97 13.90 6.15
CA ALA A 162 0.79 15.28 5.79
C ALA A 162 1.41 15.61 4.42
N PRO A 163 0.89 16.61 3.69
CA PRO A 163 1.54 17.07 2.45
C PRO A 163 2.94 17.59 2.74
N CYS A 164 3.77 17.56 1.71
CA CYS A 164 5.14 18.06 1.79
C CYS A 164 5.18 19.58 1.96
#